data_db63cd65be81da61b6999dc57eea176e
#
_entry.id   db63cd65be81da61b6999dc57eea176e
#
_cell.length_a   1.000
_cell.length_b   1.000
_cell.length_c   1.000
_cell.angle_alpha   90.00
_cell.angle_beta   90.00
_cell.angle_gamma   90.00
#
_symmetry.space_group_name_H-M   'P 1'
#
loop_
_entity.id
_entity.type
_entity.pdbx_description
1 polymer ?
#
loop_
_entity_poly.entity_id
_entity_poly.type
_entity_poly.pdbx_seq_one_letter_code
_entity_poly.pdbx_strand_id
1 'polypeptide(L)'
;NWFWSGGCIVNETASETLKKINSQVNIIPKNLDLTYENIEVVGKPNVILACTDNMESRFLLNDYALKNNIPFVYGVSVSDKGYILNVAKGRTCLRCIFKSSTEETCDTIGVLNSNTTTIASIMANETIKIILGAGYEKDLIRIDFWKNEFSKIKVSQNPKCPACLGK
;
A
#
# COMPACT_ATOMS: atom_id res chain seq x y z
N ASN A 1 -9.32 11.59 -7.25
CA ASN A 1 -10.21 10.90 -6.30
C ASN A 1 -9.36 10.04 -5.37
N TRP A 2 -9.50 10.25 -4.08
CA TRP A 2 -8.81 9.45 -3.05
C TRP A 2 -9.82 8.50 -2.43
N PHE A 3 -9.48 7.23 -2.37
CA PHE A 3 -10.27 6.18 -1.76
C PHE A 3 -9.57 5.68 -0.50
N TRP A 4 -10.28 5.63 0.63
CA TRP A 4 -9.80 5.11 1.89
C TRP A 4 -10.76 4.04 2.40
N SER A 5 -10.27 2.84 2.70
CA SER A 5 -11.01 1.80 3.42
C SER A 5 -10.47 1.68 4.84
N GLY A 6 -11.31 1.83 5.81
CA GLY A 6 -11.04 1.72 7.24
C GLY A 6 -12.33 1.87 8.02
N GLY A 7 -12.33 1.59 9.31
CA GLY A 7 -13.54 1.64 10.14
C GLY A 7 -14.30 2.99 10.05
N CYS A 8 -15.59 2.91 10.20
CA CYS A 8 -16.59 3.97 9.94
C CYS A 8 -16.21 5.37 10.43
N ILE A 9 -15.82 5.46 11.69
CA ILE A 9 -15.49 6.73 12.36
C ILE A 9 -14.19 7.34 11.81
N VAL A 10 -13.21 6.51 11.48
CA VAL A 10 -11.91 6.96 11.00
C VAL A 10 -12.02 7.60 9.62
N ASN A 11 -12.86 7.08 8.73
CA ASN A 11 -13.02 7.58 7.37
C ASN A 11 -13.67 8.97 7.33
N GLU A 12 -14.71 9.19 8.12
CA GLU A 12 -15.42 10.47 8.19
C GLU A 12 -14.53 11.55 8.79
N THR A 13 -13.91 11.28 9.94
CA THR A 13 -13.00 12.22 10.61
C THR A 13 -11.78 12.56 9.73
N ALA A 14 -11.19 11.57 9.04
CA ALA A 14 -10.11 11.80 8.11
C ALA A 14 -10.55 12.67 6.93
N SER A 15 -11.72 12.40 6.35
CA SER A 15 -12.27 13.20 5.26
C SER A 15 -12.49 14.66 5.66
N GLU A 16 -13.08 14.92 6.84
CA GLU A 16 -13.28 16.27 7.35
C GLU A 16 -11.96 17.01 7.59
N THR A 17 -10.99 16.33 8.18
CA THR A 17 -9.67 16.91 8.44
C THR A 17 -8.96 17.27 7.14
N LEU A 18 -8.96 16.36 6.18
CA LEU A 18 -8.31 16.59 4.88
C LEU A 18 -8.99 17.72 4.08
N LYS A 19 -10.31 17.85 4.15
CA LYS A 19 -11.03 18.97 3.53
C LYS A 19 -10.67 20.33 4.13
N LYS A 20 -10.35 20.38 5.43
CA LYS A 20 -9.87 21.61 6.09
C LYS A 20 -8.44 21.96 5.62
N ILE A 21 -7.61 20.96 5.34
CA ILE A 21 -6.24 21.17 4.85
C ILE A 21 -6.24 21.62 3.39
N ASN A 22 -7.04 20.97 2.54
CA ASN A 22 -7.16 21.33 1.13
C ASN A 22 -8.60 21.09 0.63
N SER A 23 -9.36 22.17 0.51
CA SER A 23 -10.75 22.15 0.04
C SER A 23 -10.92 21.89 -1.45
N GLN A 24 -9.84 22.00 -2.25
CA GLN A 24 -9.89 21.77 -3.70
C GLN A 24 -9.81 20.30 -4.07
N VAL A 25 -9.39 19.43 -3.13
CA VAL A 25 -9.32 17.99 -3.36
C VAL A 25 -10.66 17.34 -3.09
N ASN A 26 -11.17 16.60 -4.06
CA ASN A 26 -12.39 15.81 -3.88
C ASN A 26 -12.07 14.51 -3.12
N ILE A 27 -12.54 14.42 -1.88
CA ILE A 27 -12.35 13.26 -1.01
C ILE A 27 -13.67 12.53 -0.88
N ILE A 28 -13.67 11.25 -1.24
CA ILE A 28 -14.86 10.39 -1.24
C ILE A 28 -14.66 9.29 -0.20
N PRO A 29 -15.10 9.48 1.05
CA PRO A 29 -15.04 8.41 2.05
C PRO A 29 -16.04 7.31 1.69
N LYS A 30 -15.62 6.05 1.85
CA LYS A 30 -16.50 4.90 1.72
C LYS A 30 -16.36 4.02 2.94
N ASN A 31 -17.43 3.83 3.64
CA ASN A 31 -17.51 2.97 4.81
C ASN A 31 -17.90 1.56 4.37
N LEU A 32 -16.90 0.74 4.08
CA LEU A 32 -17.15 -0.63 3.70
C LEU A 32 -15.89 -1.50 3.92
N ASP A 33 -16.09 -2.75 4.29
CA ASP A 33 -15.04 -3.75 4.28
C ASP A 33 -14.83 -4.28 2.87
N LEU A 34 -13.58 -4.19 2.37
CA LEU A 34 -13.25 -4.70 1.06
C LEU A 34 -13.13 -6.22 1.09
N THR A 35 -13.88 -6.86 0.19
CA THR A 35 -13.88 -8.30 -0.06
C THR A 35 -13.69 -8.60 -1.54
N TYR A 36 -13.44 -9.86 -1.91
CA TYR A 36 -13.40 -10.27 -3.32
C TYR A 36 -14.71 -10.03 -4.07
N GLU A 37 -15.85 -9.96 -3.35
CA GLU A 37 -17.17 -9.74 -3.95
C GLU A 37 -17.43 -8.27 -4.28
N ASN A 38 -16.86 -7.35 -3.52
CA ASN A 38 -17.12 -5.91 -3.66
C ASN A 38 -15.91 -5.08 -4.12
N ILE A 39 -14.75 -5.69 -4.36
CA ILE A 39 -13.51 -4.98 -4.70
C ILE A 39 -13.66 -4.08 -5.94
N GLU A 40 -14.56 -4.38 -6.85
CA GLU A 40 -14.83 -3.57 -8.04
C GLU A 40 -15.31 -2.13 -7.69
N VAL A 41 -15.72 -1.88 -6.46
CA VAL A 41 -16.05 -0.53 -5.96
C VAL A 41 -14.85 0.42 -5.98
N VAL A 42 -13.63 -0.10 -5.98
CA VAL A 42 -12.37 0.66 -6.10
C VAL A 42 -12.29 1.35 -7.48
N GLY A 43 -12.89 0.76 -8.50
CA GLY A 43 -12.87 1.29 -9.84
C GLY A 43 -11.47 1.25 -10.48
N LYS A 44 -11.19 2.20 -11.37
CA LYS A 44 -9.89 2.29 -12.07
C LYS A 44 -9.15 3.58 -11.69
N PRO A 45 -8.60 3.69 -10.48
CA PRO A 45 -7.78 4.83 -10.10
C PRO A 45 -6.43 4.81 -10.85
N ASN A 46 -5.75 5.96 -10.88
CA ASN A 46 -4.39 6.05 -11.44
C ASN A 46 -3.36 5.29 -10.61
N VAL A 47 -3.59 5.13 -9.31
CA VAL A 47 -2.73 4.42 -8.37
C VAL A 47 -3.52 3.99 -7.14
N ILE A 48 -3.18 2.85 -6.56
CA ILE A 48 -3.73 2.36 -5.28
C ILE A 48 -2.61 2.42 -4.24
N LEU A 49 -2.92 2.96 -3.05
CA LEU A 49 -2.04 2.91 -1.88
C LEU A 49 -2.64 1.97 -0.83
N ALA A 50 -1.86 0.98 -0.39
CA ALA A 50 -2.27 0.10 0.70
C ALA A 50 -1.90 0.72 2.05
N CYS A 51 -2.89 1.24 2.75
CA CYS A 51 -2.76 1.77 4.11
C CYS A 51 -3.52 0.91 5.13
N THR A 52 -3.77 -0.35 4.80
CA THR A 52 -4.47 -1.31 5.66
C THR A 52 -3.50 -1.98 6.64
N ASP A 53 -4.00 -2.49 7.74
CA ASP A 53 -3.26 -3.12 8.82
C ASP A 53 -3.19 -4.65 8.73
N ASN A 54 -3.93 -5.26 7.80
CA ASN A 54 -3.98 -6.71 7.63
C ASN A 54 -3.53 -7.17 6.23
N MET A 55 -2.96 -8.36 6.16
CA MET A 55 -2.42 -8.92 4.93
C MET A 55 -3.49 -9.37 3.94
N GLU A 56 -4.68 -9.72 4.40
CA GLU A 56 -5.77 -10.14 3.53
C GLU A 56 -6.21 -8.99 2.60
N SER A 57 -6.50 -7.82 3.16
CA SER A 57 -6.83 -6.63 2.39
C SER A 57 -5.68 -6.20 1.46
N ARG A 58 -4.42 -6.33 1.90
CA ARG A 58 -3.24 -6.03 1.08
C ARG A 58 -3.12 -6.95 -0.12
N PHE A 59 -3.34 -8.26 0.06
CA PHE A 59 -3.35 -9.23 -1.04
C PHE A 59 -4.53 -9.00 -1.99
N LEU A 60 -5.70 -8.69 -1.46
CA LEU A 60 -6.88 -8.36 -2.26
C LEU A 60 -6.61 -7.17 -3.18
N LEU A 61 -6.09 -6.07 -2.63
CA LEU A 61 -5.72 -4.87 -3.39
C LEU A 61 -4.60 -5.13 -4.40
N ASN A 62 -3.59 -5.93 -4.03
CA ASN A 62 -2.51 -6.35 -4.92
C ASN A 62 -3.04 -7.10 -6.14
N ASP A 63 -3.92 -8.07 -5.92
CA ASP A 63 -4.48 -8.89 -6.99
C ASP A 63 -5.38 -8.08 -7.92
N TYR A 64 -6.22 -7.21 -7.33
CA TYR A 64 -7.06 -6.29 -8.07
C TYR A 64 -6.24 -5.31 -8.93
N ALA A 65 -5.19 -4.73 -8.36
CA ALA A 65 -4.30 -3.81 -9.05
C ALA A 65 -3.62 -4.48 -10.25
N LEU A 66 -3.10 -5.69 -10.08
CA LEU A 66 -2.46 -6.45 -11.16
C LEU A 66 -3.47 -6.84 -12.26
N LYS A 67 -4.65 -7.33 -11.89
CA LYS A 67 -5.74 -7.70 -12.83
C LYS A 67 -6.13 -6.51 -13.70
N ASN A 68 -6.23 -5.31 -13.12
CA ASN A 68 -6.68 -4.10 -13.80
C ASN A 68 -5.51 -3.25 -14.36
N ASN A 69 -4.27 -3.71 -14.26
CA ASN A 69 -3.07 -2.98 -14.67
C ASN A 69 -2.94 -1.59 -14.01
N ILE A 70 -3.26 -1.52 -12.73
CA ILE A 70 -3.18 -0.31 -11.91
C ILE A 70 -1.90 -0.39 -11.07
N PRO A 71 -1.06 0.64 -11.03
CA PRO A 71 0.06 0.71 -10.09
C PRO A 71 -0.42 0.64 -8.65
N PHE A 72 0.32 -0.09 -7.81
CA PHE A 72 -0.03 -0.29 -6.41
C PHE A 72 1.19 -0.03 -5.53
N VAL A 73 1.06 0.86 -4.58
CA VAL A 73 2.10 1.21 -3.60
C VAL A 73 1.76 0.56 -2.28
N TYR A 74 2.56 -0.41 -1.88
CA TYR A 74 2.50 -1.07 -0.59
C TYR A 74 3.46 -0.42 0.38
N GLY A 75 3.02 -0.17 1.60
CA GLY A 75 3.86 0.26 2.71
C GLY A 75 3.41 -0.37 4.01
N VAL A 76 4.37 -0.73 4.84
CA VAL A 76 4.11 -1.30 6.17
C VAL A 76 5.15 -0.80 7.16
N SER A 77 4.68 -0.54 8.38
CA SER A 77 5.49 -0.24 9.55
C SER A 77 5.22 -1.30 10.60
N VAL A 78 6.27 -1.95 11.09
CA VAL A 78 6.20 -2.96 12.16
C VAL A 78 7.38 -2.74 13.09
N SER A 79 7.12 -2.57 14.38
CA SER A 79 8.15 -2.28 15.39
C SER A 79 8.98 -1.04 14.99
N ASP A 80 10.27 -1.23 14.82
CA ASP A 80 11.29 -0.25 14.42
C ASP A 80 11.64 -0.31 12.92
N LYS A 81 10.90 -1.09 12.13
CA LYS A 81 11.17 -1.29 10.70
C LYS A 81 10.02 -0.86 9.80
N GLY A 82 10.36 -0.44 8.61
CA GLY A 82 9.41 -0.13 7.56
C GLY A 82 9.81 -0.70 6.22
N TYR A 83 8.82 -1.03 5.42
CA TYR A 83 9.02 -1.59 4.08
C TYR A 83 8.07 -0.93 3.08
N ILE A 84 8.56 -0.68 1.86
CA ILE A 84 7.76 -0.12 0.76
C ILE A 84 8.06 -0.92 -0.50
N LEU A 85 7.02 -1.30 -1.23
CA LEU A 85 7.12 -1.97 -2.52
C LEU A 85 6.18 -1.32 -3.53
N ASN A 86 6.70 -0.95 -4.68
CA ASN A 86 5.91 -0.49 -5.81
C ASN A 86 5.60 -1.66 -6.73
N VAL A 87 4.34 -2.03 -6.82
CA VAL A 87 3.85 -3.16 -7.62
C VAL A 87 3.27 -2.64 -8.93
N ALA A 88 3.66 -3.25 -10.03
CA ALA A 88 3.11 -3.00 -11.35
C ALA A 88 3.12 -4.29 -12.17
N LYS A 89 2.33 -4.34 -13.25
CA LYS A 89 2.29 -5.48 -14.16
C LYS A 89 3.68 -5.79 -14.73
N GLY A 90 4.05 -7.07 -14.73
CA GLY A 90 5.36 -7.53 -15.19
C GLY A 90 6.49 -7.35 -14.15
N ARG A 91 6.15 -7.01 -12.90
CA ARG A 91 7.11 -6.84 -11.80
C ARG A 91 6.77 -7.74 -10.62
N THR A 92 7.66 -7.73 -9.63
CA THR A 92 7.42 -8.39 -8.35
C THR A 92 6.18 -7.81 -7.66
N CYS A 93 5.36 -8.67 -7.08
CA CYS A 93 4.18 -8.28 -6.30
C CYS A 93 4.25 -8.86 -4.88
N LEU A 94 3.27 -8.51 -4.04
CA LEU A 94 3.25 -8.99 -2.66
C LEU A 94 3.27 -10.52 -2.57
N ARG A 95 2.53 -11.22 -3.44
CA ARG A 95 2.50 -12.69 -3.45
C ARG A 95 3.80 -13.35 -3.94
N CYS A 96 4.71 -12.58 -4.54
CA CYS A 96 6.06 -13.08 -4.85
C CYS A 96 6.95 -13.13 -3.60
N ILE A 97 6.71 -12.24 -2.64
CA ILE A 97 7.54 -12.04 -1.45
C ILE A 97 6.94 -12.78 -0.25
N PHE A 98 5.66 -12.58 0.00
CA PHE A 98 4.96 -13.11 1.16
C PHE A 98 4.16 -14.36 0.81
N LYS A 99 4.38 -15.45 1.54
CA LYS A 99 3.75 -16.76 1.27
C LYS A 99 2.48 -17.01 2.09
N SER A 100 2.31 -16.30 3.21
CA SER A 100 1.18 -16.48 4.13
C SER A 100 0.76 -15.17 4.78
N SER A 101 -0.43 -15.16 5.36
CA SER A 101 -0.97 -14.04 6.12
C SER A 101 -0.52 -13.99 7.59
N THR A 102 0.30 -14.95 8.02
CA THR A 102 0.80 -15.03 9.41
C THR A 102 2.04 -14.16 9.56
N GLU A 103 1.88 -12.86 9.61
CA GLU A 103 2.93 -11.93 9.93
C GLU A 103 2.65 -11.26 11.29
N GLU A 104 3.73 -10.87 11.96
CA GLU A 104 3.64 -9.98 13.11
C GLU A 104 2.90 -8.71 12.73
N THR A 105 1.89 -8.37 13.51
CA THR A 105 1.06 -7.18 13.26
C THR A 105 1.43 -6.07 14.24
N CYS A 106 1.07 -4.84 13.91
CA CYS A 106 1.27 -3.70 14.80
C CYS A 106 0.56 -3.89 16.16
N ASP A 107 -0.51 -4.68 16.19
CA ASP A 107 -1.27 -4.99 17.41
C ASP A 107 -0.48 -5.89 18.38
N THR A 108 0.38 -6.75 17.85
CA THR A 108 1.16 -7.69 18.67
C THR A 108 2.49 -7.12 19.15
N ILE A 109 3.13 -6.26 18.36
CA ILE A 109 4.50 -5.78 18.64
C ILE A 109 4.55 -4.26 18.86
N GLY A 110 3.52 -3.54 18.40
CA GLY A 110 3.52 -2.09 18.37
C GLY A 110 4.29 -1.50 17.19
N VAL A 111 4.30 -0.18 17.10
CA VAL A 111 4.97 0.57 16.04
C VAL A 111 5.40 1.95 16.54
N LEU A 112 6.55 2.41 16.11
CA LEU A 112 7.00 3.78 16.35
C LEU A 112 6.25 4.75 15.43
N ASN A 113 5.69 5.82 15.97
CA ASN A 113 4.98 6.83 15.19
C ASN A 113 5.88 7.51 14.12
N SER A 114 7.13 7.75 14.45
CA SER A 114 8.13 8.26 13.48
C SER A 114 8.31 7.33 12.29
N ASN A 115 8.27 6.02 12.50
CA ASN A 115 8.32 5.01 11.46
C ASN A 115 7.10 5.15 10.53
N THR A 116 5.90 5.10 11.07
CA THR A 116 4.65 5.21 10.30
C THR A 116 4.60 6.48 9.45
N THR A 117 4.95 7.63 10.05
CA THR A 117 4.96 8.93 9.36
C THR A 117 5.97 8.94 8.20
N THR A 118 7.17 8.41 8.41
CA THR A 118 8.23 8.38 7.38
C THR A 118 7.84 7.45 6.23
N ILE A 119 7.32 6.25 6.54
CA ILE A 119 6.86 5.31 5.51
C ILE A 119 5.74 5.93 4.68
N ALA A 120 4.75 6.57 5.31
CA ALA A 120 3.67 7.26 4.60
C ALA A 120 4.20 8.38 3.67
N SER A 121 5.18 9.15 4.12
CA SER A 121 5.80 10.22 3.32
C SER A 121 6.55 9.67 2.10
N ILE A 122 7.25 8.55 2.25
CA ILE A 122 7.95 7.90 1.11
C ILE A 122 6.93 7.28 0.14
N MET A 123 5.87 6.64 0.64
CA MET A 123 4.77 6.14 -0.21
C MET A 123 4.16 7.27 -1.04
N ALA A 124 3.92 8.43 -0.44
CA ALA A 124 3.41 9.60 -1.16
C ALA A 124 4.36 10.05 -2.26
N ASN A 125 5.67 10.11 -2.00
CA ASN A 125 6.68 10.44 -3.00
C ASN A 125 6.72 9.43 -4.15
N GLU A 126 6.70 8.13 -3.85
CA GLU A 126 6.66 7.08 -4.90
C GLU A 126 5.37 7.19 -5.72
N THR A 127 4.24 7.49 -5.09
CA THR A 127 2.96 7.74 -5.77
C THR A 127 3.04 8.91 -6.74
N ILE A 128 3.65 10.02 -6.32
CA ILE A 128 3.85 11.21 -7.17
C ILE A 128 4.74 10.84 -8.38
N LYS A 129 5.83 10.10 -8.17
CA LYS A 129 6.70 9.64 -9.26
C LYS A 129 5.94 8.75 -10.26
N ILE A 130 5.09 7.85 -9.78
CA ILE A 130 4.25 7.00 -10.63
C ILE A 130 3.31 7.85 -11.48
N ILE A 131 2.60 8.81 -10.88
CA ILE A 131 1.64 9.69 -11.55
C ILE A 131 2.33 10.56 -12.62
N LEU A 132 3.52 11.07 -12.31
CA LEU A 132 4.30 11.91 -13.22
C LEU A 132 5.09 11.12 -14.27
N GLY A 133 5.10 9.79 -14.22
CA GLY A 133 5.95 8.97 -15.09
C GLY A 133 7.46 9.18 -14.88
N ALA A 134 7.86 9.68 -13.72
CA ALA A 134 9.24 10.09 -13.43
C ALA A 134 10.18 8.93 -13.00
N GLY A 135 9.71 7.70 -13.11
CA GLY A 135 10.47 6.53 -12.64
C GLY A 135 10.42 6.38 -11.12
N TYR A 136 10.08 5.22 -10.64
CA TYR A 136 9.91 4.88 -9.25
C TYR A 136 10.79 3.68 -8.86
N GLU A 137 10.97 3.45 -7.54
CA GLU A 137 11.79 2.34 -7.05
C GLU A 137 11.18 0.99 -7.43
N LYS A 138 12.03 0.06 -7.86
CA LYS A 138 11.64 -1.28 -8.34
C LYS A 138 11.91 -2.36 -7.33
N ASP A 139 12.86 -2.10 -6.44
CA ASP A 139 13.26 -3.00 -5.37
C ASP A 139 12.48 -2.70 -4.10
N LEU A 140 12.51 -3.63 -3.15
CA LEU A 140 11.90 -3.42 -1.84
C LEU A 140 12.73 -2.42 -1.05
N ILE A 141 12.16 -1.28 -0.73
CA ILE A 141 12.76 -0.31 0.21
C ILE A 141 12.58 -0.88 1.62
N ARG A 142 13.67 -0.96 2.38
CA ARG A 142 13.69 -1.30 3.79
C ARG A 142 14.34 -0.18 4.59
N ILE A 143 13.69 0.22 5.67
CA ILE A 143 14.23 1.17 6.64
C ILE A 143 14.25 0.50 8.00
N ASP A 144 15.39 0.58 8.66
CA ASP A 144 15.58 0.20 10.06
C ASP A 144 15.77 1.49 10.86
N PHE A 145 14.72 1.92 11.54
CA PHE A 145 14.70 3.22 12.21
C PHE A 145 15.58 3.24 13.46
N TRP A 146 15.74 2.08 14.11
CA TRP A 146 16.59 1.99 15.30
C TRP A 146 18.06 2.11 14.95
N LYS A 147 18.45 1.55 13.80
CA LYS A 147 19.82 1.60 13.32
C LYS A 147 20.12 2.78 12.40
N ASN A 148 19.10 3.57 12.02
CA ASN A 148 19.20 4.63 11.00
C ASN A 148 19.71 4.11 9.63
N GLU A 149 19.29 2.90 9.26
CA GLU A 149 19.67 2.27 8.00
C GLU A 149 18.54 2.39 6.96
N PHE A 150 18.91 2.87 5.78
CA PHE A 150 18.06 2.87 4.59
C PHE A 150 18.68 1.94 3.54
N SER A 151 17.95 0.92 3.11
CA SER A 151 18.45 -0.09 2.18
C SER A 151 17.42 -0.44 1.12
N LYS A 152 17.91 -0.98 0.00
CA LYS A 152 17.09 -1.53 -1.08
C LYS A 152 17.40 -3.01 -1.19
N ILE A 153 16.37 -3.83 -1.08
CA ILE A 153 16.49 -5.28 -1.19
C ILE A 153 16.03 -5.65 -2.59
N LYS A 154 16.94 -6.18 -3.38
CA LYS A 154 16.63 -6.66 -4.73
C LYS A 154 15.57 -7.76 -4.67
N VAL A 155 14.46 -7.56 -5.36
CA VAL A 155 13.37 -8.51 -5.42
C VAL A 155 13.13 -8.96 -6.86
N SER A 156 12.76 -10.23 -7.03
CA SER A 156 12.48 -10.81 -8.34
C SER A 156 11.08 -11.43 -8.37
N GLN A 157 10.49 -11.42 -9.54
CA GLN A 157 9.21 -12.05 -9.78
C GLN A 157 9.32 -13.57 -9.58
N ASN A 158 8.41 -14.14 -8.80
CA ASN A 158 8.33 -15.58 -8.66
C ASN A 158 7.66 -16.17 -9.92
N PRO A 159 8.33 -17.06 -10.68
CA PRO A 159 7.78 -17.65 -11.90
C PRO A 159 6.54 -18.52 -11.66
N LYS A 160 6.24 -18.87 -10.41
CA LYS A 160 5.03 -19.62 -10.01
C LYS A 160 4.02 -18.76 -9.26
N CYS A 161 4.17 -17.44 -9.28
CA CYS A 161 3.26 -16.54 -8.57
C CYS A 161 1.87 -16.55 -9.21
N PRO A 162 0.79 -16.90 -8.46
CA PRO A 162 -0.55 -17.00 -9.02
C PRO A 162 -1.11 -15.64 -9.47
N ALA A 163 -0.70 -14.54 -8.82
CA ALA A 163 -1.16 -13.20 -9.13
C ALA A 163 -0.42 -12.58 -10.35
N CYS A 164 0.90 -12.84 -10.48
CA CYS A 164 1.70 -12.26 -11.56
C CYS A 164 1.53 -12.98 -12.89
N LEU A 165 1.22 -14.27 -12.88
CA LEU A 165 1.06 -15.08 -14.10
C LEU A 165 -0.26 -14.83 -14.82
N GLY A 166 -1.18 -14.09 -14.21
CA GLY A 166 -2.47 -13.67 -14.75
C GLY A 166 -3.13 -14.70 -15.68
N LYS A 167 -3.97 -15.57 -15.14
CA LYS A 167 -4.97 -16.28 -15.95
C LYS A 167 -6.15 -15.37 -16.20
#